data_13d1f9bbb7c47fbeb78a4b1e62833bd9
#
_entry.id   13d1f9bbb7c47fbeb78a4b1e62833bd9
#
_cell.length_a   1.000
_cell.length_b   1.000
_cell.length_c   1.000
_cell.angle_alpha   90.00
_cell.angle_beta   90.00
_cell.angle_gamma   90.00
#
_symmetry.space_group_name_H-M   'P 1'
#
loop_
_entity.id
_entity.type
_entity.pdbx_description
1 polymer ?
#
loop_
_entity_poly.entity_id
_entity_poly.type
_entity_poly.pdbx_seq_one_letter_code
_entity_poly.pdbx_strand_id
1 'polypeptide(L)'
;MRQSIWERDVEFPSFPKLEGDIKTDVLVIGGGLCGVLCAWFLKQAGVDYVLVEGDAVGRGVTCNTTAKITSQHGLIYEKLLRTQGKEKALQYLDANQWALGKYRELAEETECDFEEKDAFVYTLTDWQKIEREVQALETLGFPAEFVQEVNLPFDTEGAVKFPRQAQFQPRRFLAYISRDLNIYEHTFIQELAPGCARYDGGTITARRMIAATHFPFLN
;
A
#
# COMPACT_ATOMS: atom_id res chain seq x y z
N MET A 1 23.12 -7.53 -10.16
CA MET A 1 21.76 -7.55 -9.59
C MET A 1 20.75 -7.18 -10.67
N ARG A 2 19.58 -7.82 -10.70
CA ARG A 2 18.50 -7.37 -11.59
C ARG A 2 17.89 -6.11 -10.98
N GLN A 3 17.95 -5.00 -11.71
CA GLN A 3 17.33 -3.75 -11.31
C GLN A 3 15.83 -3.80 -11.62
N SER A 4 15.00 -3.29 -10.69
CA SER A 4 13.56 -3.15 -10.93
C SER A 4 13.28 -2.14 -12.04
N ILE A 5 12.21 -2.38 -12.81
CA ILE A 5 11.75 -1.42 -13.82
C ILE A 5 11.36 -0.08 -13.18
N TRP A 6 10.93 -0.09 -11.93
CA TRP A 6 10.51 1.11 -11.19
C TRP A 6 11.68 1.99 -10.71
N GLU A 7 12.91 1.49 -10.79
CA GLU A 7 14.11 2.26 -10.42
C GLU A 7 14.70 3.04 -11.59
N ARG A 8 14.22 2.76 -12.82
CA ARG A 8 14.72 3.44 -14.02
C ARG A 8 14.21 4.88 -14.04
N ASP A 9 15.12 5.80 -14.31
CA ASP A 9 14.83 7.22 -14.56
C ASP A 9 14.05 7.90 -13.41
N VAL A 10 14.29 7.46 -12.17
CA VAL A 10 13.71 8.05 -10.96
C VAL A 10 14.81 8.63 -10.09
N GLU A 11 14.85 9.94 -9.98
CA GLU A 11 15.64 10.63 -8.99
C GLU A 11 14.89 10.56 -7.64
N PHE A 12 15.44 9.78 -6.72
CA PHE A 12 14.84 9.56 -5.41
C PHE A 12 15.58 10.39 -4.35
N PRO A 13 14.87 11.10 -3.45
CA PRO A 13 15.52 11.85 -2.38
C PRO A 13 16.31 10.90 -1.45
N SER A 14 17.39 11.39 -0.90
CA SER A 14 18.17 10.72 0.15
C SER A 14 17.89 11.37 1.50
N PHE A 15 17.87 10.58 2.55
CA PHE A 15 17.59 11.05 3.90
C PHE A 15 18.77 10.75 4.82
N PRO A 16 19.01 11.60 5.85
CA PRO A 16 20.12 11.39 6.77
C PRO A 16 19.93 10.12 7.59
N LYS A 17 21.02 9.58 8.13
CA LYS A 17 20.97 8.60 9.21
C LYS A 17 20.59 9.31 10.52
N LEU A 18 19.80 8.66 11.36
CA LEU A 18 19.51 9.18 12.70
C LEU A 18 20.76 9.08 13.58
N GLU A 19 20.99 10.10 14.40
CA GLU A 19 22.09 10.14 15.36
C GLU A 19 21.56 10.53 16.76
N GLY A 20 22.01 9.79 17.79
CA GLY A 20 21.70 10.07 19.18
C GLY A 20 20.27 9.71 19.62
N ASP A 21 19.94 10.08 20.82
CA ASP A 21 18.62 9.81 21.40
C ASP A 21 17.61 10.88 20.98
N ILE A 22 16.41 10.42 20.59
CA ILE A 22 15.33 11.33 20.23
C ILE A 22 14.01 10.96 20.92
N LYS A 23 13.08 11.91 20.92
CA LYS A 23 11.73 11.73 21.43
C LYS A 23 10.73 12.27 20.42
N THR A 24 9.64 11.52 20.20
CA THR A 24 8.56 11.89 19.27
C THR A 24 7.21 11.39 19.80
N ASP A 25 6.10 11.88 19.27
CA ASP A 25 4.79 11.32 19.59
C ASP A 25 4.55 9.99 18.88
N VAL A 26 4.91 9.90 17.59
CA VAL A 26 4.73 8.68 16.79
C VAL A 26 6.01 8.28 16.08
N LEU A 27 6.46 7.04 16.30
CA LEU A 27 7.53 6.41 15.52
C LEU A 27 6.90 5.54 14.44
N VAL A 28 7.26 5.78 13.18
CA VAL A 28 6.94 4.91 12.05
C VAL A 28 8.18 4.12 11.67
N ILE A 29 8.09 2.79 11.63
CA ILE A 29 9.21 1.88 11.34
C ILE A 29 8.97 1.24 9.98
N GLY A 30 9.83 1.56 9.01
CA GLY A 30 9.76 1.07 7.62
C GLY A 30 9.36 2.14 6.62
N GLY A 31 10.22 2.39 5.64
CA GLY A 31 10.11 3.41 4.60
C GLY A 31 9.50 2.92 3.27
N GLY A 32 8.65 1.88 3.31
CA GLY A 32 7.86 1.45 2.16
C GLY A 32 6.63 2.33 1.93
N LEU A 33 5.80 1.99 0.92
CA LEU A 33 4.54 2.71 0.61
C LEU A 33 3.67 2.94 1.85
N CYS A 34 3.49 1.91 2.68
CA CYS A 34 2.67 2.00 3.88
C CYS A 34 3.24 3.01 4.88
N GLY A 35 4.54 2.91 5.23
CA GLY A 35 5.15 3.79 6.22
C GLY A 35 5.22 5.25 5.76
N VAL A 36 5.58 5.49 4.50
CA VAL A 36 5.64 6.83 3.93
C VAL A 36 4.25 7.49 3.92
N LEU A 37 3.20 6.75 3.54
CA LEU A 37 1.83 7.28 3.59
C LEU A 37 1.36 7.52 5.03
N CYS A 38 1.70 6.64 5.99
CA CYS A 38 1.44 6.90 7.41
C CYS A 38 2.10 8.19 7.88
N ALA A 39 3.38 8.40 7.55
CA ALA A 39 4.11 9.62 7.88
C ALA A 39 3.49 10.86 7.21
N TRP A 40 3.06 10.73 5.95
CA TRP A 40 2.37 11.81 5.25
C TRP A 40 1.06 12.20 5.95
N PHE A 41 0.22 11.23 6.31
CA PHE A 41 -1.03 11.52 7.04
C PHE A 41 -0.78 12.12 8.42
N LEU A 42 0.25 11.66 9.15
CA LEU A 42 0.65 12.25 10.43
C LEU A 42 1.07 13.71 10.26
N LYS A 43 1.86 14.02 9.23
CA LYS A 43 2.23 15.40 8.88
C LYS A 43 1.00 16.26 8.60
N GLN A 44 0.05 15.78 7.78
CA GLN A 44 -1.18 16.52 7.49
C GLN A 44 -2.04 16.77 8.73
N ALA A 45 -2.00 15.85 9.68
CA ALA A 45 -2.69 15.97 10.96
C ALA A 45 -1.95 16.84 12.00
N GLY A 46 -0.76 17.37 11.69
CA GLY A 46 0.05 18.16 12.62
C GLY A 46 0.58 17.36 13.81
N VAL A 47 0.69 16.03 13.67
CA VAL A 47 1.22 15.14 14.72
C VAL A 47 2.74 15.11 14.61
N ASP A 48 3.44 15.22 15.75
CA ASP A 48 4.89 15.00 15.78
C ASP A 48 5.23 13.54 15.52
N TYR A 49 6.10 13.29 14.54
CA TYR A 49 6.47 11.95 14.14
C TYR A 49 7.90 11.88 13.61
N VAL A 50 8.43 10.67 13.64
CA VAL A 50 9.66 10.28 12.96
C VAL A 50 9.41 8.99 12.19
N LEU A 51 9.87 8.92 10.94
CA LEU A 51 9.95 7.66 10.19
C LEU A 51 11.42 7.20 10.12
N VAL A 52 11.65 5.94 10.43
CA VAL A 52 12.97 5.30 10.28
C VAL A 52 12.91 4.13 9.29
N GLU A 53 13.92 4.02 8.45
CA GLU A 53 14.11 2.94 7.48
C GLU A 53 15.49 2.31 7.67
N GLY A 54 15.53 0.98 7.67
CA GLY A 54 16.78 0.24 7.92
C GLY A 54 17.78 0.28 6.77
N ASP A 55 17.30 0.40 5.53
CA ASP A 55 18.12 0.54 4.31
C ASP A 55 17.83 1.91 3.66
N ALA A 56 17.11 1.95 2.58
CA ALA A 56 16.71 3.16 1.87
C ALA A 56 15.21 3.13 1.54
N VAL A 57 14.60 4.32 1.59
CA VAL A 57 13.15 4.49 1.35
C VAL A 57 12.74 3.99 -0.02
N GLY A 58 11.59 3.31 -0.05
CA GLY A 58 10.98 2.80 -1.28
C GLY A 58 11.68 1.59 -1.90
N ARG A 59 12.62 0.97 -1.21
CA ARG A 59 13.24 -0.32 -1.60
C ARG A 59 12.40 -1.52 -1.14
N GLY A 60 12.93 -2.70 -1.30
CA GLY A 60 12.26 -3.94 -0.88
C GLY A 60 11.03 -4.25 -1.75
N VAL A 61 9.90 -4.54 -1.10
CA VAL A 61 8.65 -4.92 -1.79
C VAL A 61 8.10 -3.79 -2.65
N THR A 62 8.26 -2.55 -2.23
CA THR A 62 7.81 -1.37 -2.99
C THR A 62 8.47 -1.27 -4.37
N CYS A 63 9.76 -1.57 -4.48
CA CYS A 63 10.45 -1.65 -5.78
C CYS A 63 10.02 -2.82 -6.64
N ASN A 64 9.39 -3.83 -6.07
CA ASN A 64 9.06 -5.09 -6.75
C ASN A 64 7.56 -5.32 -6.83
N THR A 65 6.76 -4.29 -6.60
CA THR A 65 5.30 -4.35 -6.69
C THR A 65 4.82 -4.47 -8.15
N THR A 66 3.62 -5.02 -8.35
CA THR A 66 2.93 -4.98 -9.64
C THR A 66 2.24 -3.64 -9.91
N ALA A 67 2.35 -2.69 -8.98
CA ALA A 67 1.90 -1.30 -9.08
C ALA A 67 0.40 -1.11 -9.40
N LYS A 68 -0.42 -2.08 -9.05
CA LYS A 68 -1.88 -1.96 -9.13
C LYS A 68 -2.43 -1.26 -7.88
N ILE A 69 -3.34 -0.33 -8.09
CA ILE A 69 -4.14 0.30 -7.05
C ILE A 69 -5.57 -0.20 -7.25
N THR A 70 -6.03 -1.07 -6.37
CA THR A 70 -7.31 -1.77 -6.56
C THR A 70 -7.99 -2.07 -5.23
N SER A 71 -9.30 -2.02 -5.22
CA SER A 71 -10.14 -2.54 -4.12
C SER A 71 -10.40 -4.05 -4.25
N GLN A 72 -9.85 -4.67 -5.28
CA GLN A 72 -10.01 -6.08 -5.58
C GLN A 72 -8.74 -6.84 -5.20
N HIS A 73 -8.85 -7.78 -4.26
CA HIS A 73 -7.77 -8.62 -3.74
C HIS A 73 -8.11 -10.11 -3.89
N GLY A 74 -8.18 -10.59 -5.12
CA GLY A 74 -8.71 -11.90 -5.45
C GLY A 74 -10.25 -11.95 -5.33
N LEU A 75 -10.82 -13.14 -5.16
CA LEU A 75 -12.27 -13.34 -4.95
C LEU A 75 -12.55 -13.31 -3.44
N ILE A 76 -12.64 -12.11 -2.85
CA ILE A 76 -12.71 -11.95 -1.38
C ILE A 76 -14.09 -11.54 -0.88
N TYR A 77 -14.93 -10.89 -1.70
CA TYR A 77 -16.18 -10.30 -1.23
C TYR A 77 -17.27 -11.34 -0.92
N GLU A 78 -17.37 -12.42 -1.73
CA GLU A 78 -18.22 -13.56 -1.39
C GLU A 78 -17.83 -14.14 -0.02
N LYS A 79 -16.54 -14.36 0.17
CA LYS A 79 -16.02 -14.88 1.44
C LYS A 79 -16.33 -13.94 2.61
N LEU A 80 -16.11 -12.63 2.45
CA LEU A 80 -16.39 -11.63 3.49
C LEU A 80 -17.89 -11.60 3.84
N LEU A 81 -18.76 -11.56 2.84
CA LEU A 81 -20.22 -11.63 3.07
C LEU A 81 -20.61 -12.86 3.87
N ARG A 82 -20.14 -14.03 3.46
CA ARG A 82 -20.47 -15.29 4.09
C ARG A 82 -19.93 -15.45 5.50
N THR A 83 -18.69 -14.97 5.77
CA THR A 83 -18.00 -15.22 7.05
C THR A 83 -18.09 -14.07 8.04
N GLN A 84 -18.24 -12.84 7.57
CA GLN A 84 -18.21 -11.62 8.40
C GLN A 84 -19.52 -10.82 8.35
N GLY A 85 -20.39 -11.14 7.40
CA GLY A 85 -21.64 -10.43 7.17
C GLY A 85 -21.50 -9.15 6.33
N LYS A 86 -22.65 -8.61 5.92
CA LYS A 86 -22.74 -7.51 4.96
C LYS A 86 -22.05 -6.23 5.46
N GLU A 87 -22.22 -5.89 6.73
CA GLU A 87 -21.66 -4.65 7.31
C GLU A 87 -20.14 -4.61 7.21
N LYS A 88 -19.45 -5.66 7.64
CA LYS A 88 -17.98 -5.75 7.57
C LYS A 88 -17.45 -5.85 6.15
N ALA A 89 -18.17 -6.56 5.27
CA ALA A 89 -17.82 -6.62 3.86
C ALA A 89 -17.90 -5.24 3.20
N LEU A 90 -18.94 -4.46 3.52
CA LEU A 90 -19.11 -3.09 3.04
C LEU A 90 -18.02 -2.17 3.61
N GLN A 91 -17.72 -2.22 4.91
CA GLN A 91 -16.64 -1.46 5.52
C GLN A 91 -15.30 -1.73 4.82
N TYR A 92 -15.01 -2.98 4.47
CA TYR A 92 -13.80 -3.33 3.74
C TYR A 92 -13.79 -2.72 2.33
N LEU A 93 -14.90 -2.82 1.59
CA LEU A 93 -15.04 -2.24 0.26
C LEU A 93 -14.87 -0.72 0.30
N ASP A 94 -15.59 -0.04 1.19
CA ASP A 94 -15.56 1.42 1.33
C ASP A 94 -14.16 1.93 1.70
N ALA A 95 -13.47 1.25 2.62
CA ALA A 95 -12.11 1.61 3.00
C ALA A 95 -11.13 1.52 1.82
N ASN A 96 -11.26 0.47 0.99
CA ASN A 96 -10.41 0.30 -0.19
C ASN A 96 -10.77 1.29 -1.31
N GLN A 97 -12.06 1.59 -1.52
CA GLN A 97 -12.50 2.61 -2.47
C GLN A 97 -12.05 4.01 -2.04
N TRP A 98 -12.12 4.31 -0.75
CA TRP A 98 -11.58 5.55 -0.20
C TRP A 98 -10.06 5.66 -0.43
N ALA A 99 -9.32 4.59 -0.15
CA ALA A 99 -7.87 4.55 -0.38
C ALA A 99 -7.51 4.76 -1.85
N LEU A 100 -8.25 4.13 -2.78
CA LEU A 100 -8.08 4.33 -4.22
C LEU A 100 -8.34 5.79 -4.62
N GLY A 101 -9.39 6.42 -4.06
CA GLY A 101 -9.67 7.84 -4.23
C GLY A 101 -8.52 8.73 -3.74
N LYS A 102 -7.91 8.39 -2.58
CA LYS A 102 -6.74 9.10 -2.05
C LYS A 102 -5.49 8.95 -2.92
N TYR A 103 -5.23 7.77 -3.47
CA TYR A 103 -4.14 7.62 -4.43
C TYR A 103 -4.35 8.48 -5.67
N ARG A 104 -5.58 8.56 -6.19
CA ARG A 104 -5.92 9.43 -7.34
C ARG A 104 -5.66 10.90 -7.01
N GLU A 105 -6.18 11.38 -5.87
CA GLU A 105 -5.98 12.75 -5.39
C GLU A 105 -4.48 13.11 -5.26
N LEU A 106 -3.71 12.25 -4.60
CA LEU A 106 -2.27 12.47 -4.43
C LEU A 106 -1.50 12.37 -5.75
N ALA A 107 -1.98 11.56 -6.68
CA ALA A 107 -1.34 11.40 -7.99
C ALA A 107 -1.52 12.63 -8.89
N GLU A 108 -2.53 13.47 -8.69
CA GLU A 108 -2.73 14.72 -9.43
C GLU A 108 -1.56 15.70 -9.23
N GLU A 109 -0.89 15.64 -8.08
CA GLU A 109 0.27 16.47 -7.75
C GLU A 109 1.61 15.81 -8.11
N THR A 110 1.58 14.55 -8.57
CA THR A 110 2.78 13.75 -8.82
C THR A 110 2.87 13.30 -10.27
N GLU A 111 4.03 13.45 -10.89
CA GLU A 111 4.29 12.87 -12.22
C GLU A 111 4.60 11.37 -12.12
N CYS A 112 3.62 10.59 -11.65
CA CYS A 112 3.79 9.16 -11.35
C CYS A 112 3.11 8.22 -12.34
N ASP A 113 2.84 8.67 -13.56
CA ASP A 113 2.20 7.89 -14.63
C ASP A 113 0.92 7.19 -14.13
N PHE A 114 0.10 7.90 -13.36
CA PHE A 114 -1.17 7.36 -12.86
C PHE A 114 -2.15 7.18 -14.01
N GLU A 115 -2.65 5.96 -14.16
CA GLU A 115 -3.65 5.62 -15.18
C GLU A 115 -4.85 4.92 -14.54
N GLU A 116 -6.05 5.40 -14.83
CA GLU A 116 -7.27 4.66 -14.50
C GLU A 116 -7.42 3.47 -15.46
N LYS A 117 -7.59 2.28 -14.91
CA LYS A 117 -7.75 1.01 -15.64
C LYS A 117 -8.76 0.13 -14.94
N ASP A 118 -9.51 -0.64 -15.70
CA ASP A 118 -10.30 -1.72 -15.12
C ASP A 118 -9.37 -2.86 -14.63
N ALA A 119 -9.71 -3.45 -13.48
CA ALA A 119 -9.01 -4.63 -12.98
C ALA A 119 -9.86 -5.89 -13.18
N PHE A 120 -9.21 -7.02 -13.44
CA PHE A 120 -9.89 -8.28 -13.70
C PHE A 120 -9.32 -9.39 -12.81
N VAL A 121 -10.21 -10.25 -12.28
CA VAL A 121 -9.84 -11.58 -11.81
C VAL A 121 -10.54 -12.60 -12.69
N TYR A 122 -9.76 -13.40 -13.39
CA TYR A 122 -10.25 -14.41 -14.31
C TYR A 122 -10.09 -15.82 -13.75
N THR A 123 -10.78 -16.75 -14.37
CA THR A 123 -10.65 -18.19 -14.12
C THR A 123 -10.54 -18.95 -15.45
N LEU A 124 -9.83 -20.09 -15.40
CA LEU A 124 -9.71 -21.01 -16.52
C LEU A 124 -10.63 -22.25 -16.36
N THR A 125 -11.34 -22.39 -15.24
CA THR A 125 -12.02 -23.65 -14.92
C THR A 125 -13.36 -23.53 -14.19
N ASP A 126 -13.58 -22.48 -13.39
CA ASP A 126 -14.74 -22.40 -12.48
C ASP A 126 -15.36 -20.99 -12.53
N TRP A 127 -16.14 -20.74 -13.57
CA TRP A 127 -16.83 -19.48 -13.77
C TRP A 127 -17.89 -19.20 -12.66
N GLN A 128 -18.42 -20.23 -12.01
CA GLN A 128 -19.39 -20.04 -10.93
C GLN A 128 -18.80 -19.31 -9.72
N LYS A 129 -17.47 -19.41 -9.49
CA LYS A 129 -16.81 -18.59 -8.45
C LYS A 129 -16.82 -17.12 -8.81
N ILE A 130 -16.61 -16.81 -10.08
CA ILE A 130 -16.67 -15.43 -10.57
C ILE A 130 -18.10 -14.88 -10.41
N GLU A 131 -19.09 -15.65 -10.82
CA GLU A 131 -20.49 -15.24 -10.70
C GLU A 131 -20.90 -14.96 -9.25
N ARG A 132 -20.52 -15.83 -8.30
CA ARG A 132 -20.77 -15.60 -6.87
C ARG A 132 -20.09 -14.34 -6.35
N GLU A 133 -18.90 -14.02 -6.81
CA GLU A 133 -18.20 -12.78 -6.44
C GLU A 133 -18.91 -11.55 -7.00
N VAL A 134 -19.38 -11.59 -8.25
CA VAL A 134 -20.19 -10.50 -8.86
C VAL A 134 -21.48 -10.30 -8.06
N GLN A 135 -22.21 -11.35 -7.75
CA GLN A 135 -23.44 -11.27 -6.93
C GLN A 135 -23.17 -10.70 -5.53
N ALA A 136 -22.02 -11.06 -4.95
CA ALA A 136 -21.59 -10.50 -3.68
C ALA A 136 -21.35 -8.99 -3.77
N LEU A 137 -20.69 -8.53 -4.81
CA LEU A 137 -20.41 -7.12 -5.06
C LEU A 137 -21.68 -6.34 -5.37
N GLU A 138 -22.62 -6.91 -6.14
CA GLU A 138 -23.95 -6.32 -6.36
C GLU A 138 -24.72 -6.12 -5.05
N THR A 139 -24.65 -7.13 -4.14
CA THR A 139 -25.25 -7.05 -2.80
C THR A 139 -24.66 -5.91 -1.96
N LEU A 140 -23.41 -5.57 -2.20
CA LEU A 140 -22.70 -4.44 -1.58
C LEU A 140 -22.89 -3.12 -2.33
N GLY A 141 -23.60 -3.11 -3.49
CA GLY A 141 -23.84 -1.94 -4.30
C GLY A 141 -22.65 -1.49 -5.15
N PHE A 142 -21.69 -2.37 -5.39
CA PHE A 142 -20.53 -2.09 -6.24
C PHE A 142 -20.78 -2.56 -7.69
N PRO A 143 -20.47 -1.73 -8.71
CA PRO A 143 -20.79 -2.02 -10.10
C PRO A 143 -19.76 -2.95 -10.78
N ALA A 144 -19.53 -4.12 -10.19
CA ALA A 144 -18.72 -5.16 -10.81
C ALA A 144 -19.51 -5.88 -11.91
N GLU A 145 -18.82 -6.36 -12.92
CA GLU A 145 -19.44 -7.04 -14.06
C GLU A 145 -18.81 -8.44 -14.24
N PHE A 146 -19.67 -9.42 -14.59
CA PHE A 146 -19.18 -10.68 -15.15
C PHE A 146 -18.86 -10.45 -16.64
N VAL A 147 -17.64 -10.82 -17.04
CA VAL A 147 -17.22 -10.82 -18.44
C VAL A 147 -16.68 -12.19 -18.82
N GLN A 148 -17.04 -12.67 -20.00
CA GLN A 148 -16.61 -13.99 -20.45
C GLN A 148 -15.19 -13.94 -21.05
N GLU A 149 -14.88 -12.88 -21.78
CA GLU A 149 -13.60 -12.71 -22.45
C GLU A 149 -12.80 -11.56 -21.83
N VAL A 150 -11.54 -11.81 -21.61
CA VAL A 150 -10.55 -10.81 -21.21
C VAL A 150 -9.48 -10.78 -22.31
N ASN A 151 -8.94 -9.60 -22.62
CA ASN A 151 -7.89 -9.46 -23.64
C ASN A 151 -6.57 -10.09 -23.13
N LEU A 152 -6.53 -11.42 -23.16
CA LEU A 152 -5.38 -12.25 -22.80
C LEU A 152 -5.00 -13.15 -24.00
N PRO A 153 -3.75 -13.63 -24.10
CA PRO A 153 -3.30 -14.50 -25.18
C PRO A 153 -3.81 -15.96 -25.07
N PHE A 154 -4.83 -16.19 -24.25
CA PHE A 154 -5.47 -17.48 -24.01
C PHE A 154 -6.93 -17.27 -23.58
N ASP A 155 -7.78 -18.29 -23.78
CA ASP A 155 -9.19 -18.25 -23.45
C ASP A 155 -9.42 -18.32 -21.92
N THR A 156 -10.48 -17.66 -21.46
CA THR A 156 -10.92 -17.68 -20.06
C THR A 156 -12.35 -18.18 -19.97
N GLU A 157 -12.69 -18.86 -18.87
CA GLU A 157 -14.07 -19.29 -18.59
C GLU A 157 -14.95 -18.15 -18.05
N GLY A 158 -14.31 -17.06 -17.61
CA GLY A 158 -14.96 -15.86 -17.12
C GLY A 158 -14.06 -15.05 -16.20
N ALA A 159 -14.42 -13.79 -16.02
CA ALA A 159 -13.74 -12.88 -15.12
C ALA A 159 -14.73 -11.93 -14.43
N VAL A 160 -14.38 -11.48 -13.23
CA VAL A 160 -15.02 -10.32 -12.62
C VAL A 160 -14.22 -9.08 -13.00
N LYS A 161 -14.91 -8.10 -13.55
CA LYS A 161 -14.36 -6.79 -13.90
C LYS A 161 -14.67 -5.79 -12.79
N PHE A 162 -13.64 -5.15 -12.29
CA PHE A 162 -13.69 -4.02 -11.35
C PHE A 162 -13.41 -2.74 -12.11
N PRO A 163 -14.42 -1.88 -12.33
CA PRO A 163 -14.22 -0.64 -13.06
C PRO A 163 -13.44 0.39 -12.24
N ARG A 164 -12.80 1.33 -12.96
CA ARG A 164 -12.12 2.51 -12.39
C ARG A 164 -11.12 2.21 -11.28
N GLN A 165 -10.38 1.13 -11.42
CA GLN A 165 -9.19 0.86 -10.64
C GLN A 165 -8.02 1.66 -11.22
N ALA A 166 -6.77 1.42 -10.82
CA ALA A 166 -5.65 2.19 -11.35
C ALA A 166 -4.33 1.42 -11.36
N GLN A 167 -3.36 1.98 -12.07
CA GLN A 167 -1.96 1.64 -12.01
C GLN A 167 -1.11 2.92 -12.00
N PHE A 168 0.14 2.82 -11.53
CA PHE A 168 1.02 3.98 -11.41
C PHE A 168 2.50 3.58 -11.37
N GLN A 169 3.40 4.55 -11.39
CA GLN A 169 4.83 4.37 -11.14
C GLN A 169 5.12 4.61 -9.64
N PRO A 170 5.27 3.55 -8.82
CA PRO A 170 5.27 3.67 -7.36
C PRO A 170 6.49 4.42 -6.81
N ARG A 171 7.65 4.36 -7.48
CA ARG A 171 8.82 5.07 -7.00
C ARG A 171 8.77 6.56 -7.29
N ARG A 172 8.22 7.00 -8.42
CA ARG A 172 7.99 8.43 -8.69
C ARG A 172 7.00 9.01 -7.67
N PHE A 173 5.91 8.28 -7.43
CA PHE A 173 4.93 8.65 -6.40
C PHE A 173 5.58 8.81 -5.03
N LEU A 174 6.32 7.80 -4.56
CA LEU A 174 7.00 7.85 -3.26
C LEU A 174 8.07 8.94 -3.20
N ALA A 175 8.86 9.14 -4.27
CA ALA A 175 9.86 10.17 -4.32
C ALA A 175 9.26 11.57 -4.10
N TYR A 176 8.07 11.81 -4.66
CA TYR A 176 7.35 13.07 -4.44
C TYR A 176 6.80 13.17 -3.01
N ILE A 177 6.04 12.19 -2.56
CA ILE A 177 5.36 12.21 -1.25
C ILE A 177 6.35 12.31 -0.09
N SER A 178 7.55 11.75 -0.22
CA SER A 178 8.54 11.70 0.87
C SER A 178 9.39 12.96 1.02
N ARG A 179 9.41 13.88 0.05
CA ARG A 179 10.34 15.03 -0.01
C ARG A 179 10.42 15.87 1.27
N ASP A 180 9.27 16.12 1.87
CA ASP A 180 9.14 17.01 3.03
C ASP A 180 8.77 16.27 4.31
N LEU A 181 9.01 14.97 4.37
CA LEU A 181 8.74 14.16 5.55
C LEU A 181 9.96 14.07 6.47
N ASN A 182 9.71 13.90 7.75
CA ASN A 182 10.75 13.67 8.75
C ASN A 182 11.17 12.20 8.72
N ILE A 183 12.18 11.90 7.91
CA ILE A 183 12.63 10.55 7.59
C ILE A 183 14.11 10.40 7.89
N TYR A 184 14.50 9.23 8.40
CA TYR A 184 15.87 8.80 8.58
C TYR A 184 16.08 7.43 7.92
N GLU A 185 17.07 7.34 7.02
CA GLU A 185 17.53 6.08 6.39
C GLU A 185 18.67 5.44 7.18
N HIS A 186 19.06 4.23 6.81
CA HIS A 186 20.17 3.49 7.44
C HIS A 186 20.05 3.41 8.97
N THR A 187 18.81 3.40 9.45
CA THR A 187 18.44 3.42 10.86
C THR A 187 17.60 2.18 11.18
N PHE A 188 18.29 1.06 11.35
CA PHE A 188 17.67 -0.25 11.61
C PHE A 188 17.30 -0.39 13.08
N ILE A 189 16.01 -0.62 13.37
CA ILE A 189 15.55 -0.89 14.73
C ILE A 189 15.88 -2.34 15.10
N GLN A 190 16.62 -2.51 16.18
CA GLN A 190 17.10 -3.80 16.69
C GLN A 190 16.19 -4.37 17.78
N GLU A 191 15.64 -3.49 18.62
CA GLU A 191 14.79 -3.88 19.74
C GLU A 191 13.61 -2.93 19.88
N LEU A 192 12.47 -3.49 20.27
CA LEU A 192 11.29 -2.72 20.66
C LEU A 192 10.84 -3.08 22.08
N ALA A 193 10.53 -2.04 22.86
CA ALA A 193 9.87 -2.14 24.14
C ALA A 193 8.71 -1.13 24.20
N PRO A 194 7.78 -1.25 25.13
CA PRO A 194 6.73 -0.25 25.30
C PRO A 194 7.30 1.16 25.44
N GLY A 195 6.98 2.03 24.49
CA GLY A 195 7.44 3.41 24.45
C GLY A 195 8.90 3.64 24.02
N CYS A 196 9.65 2.60 23.62
CA CYS A 196 11.08 2.69 23.33
C CYS A 196 11.48 1.80 22.16
N ALA A 197 12.26 2.33 21.23
CA ALA A 197 12.91 1.58 20.15
C ALA A 197 14.41 1.84 20.19
N ARG A 198 15.23 0.79 20.06
CA ARG A 198 16.69 0.87 20.05
C ARG A 198 17.26 0.61 18.67
N TYR A 199 18.29 1.35 18.31
CA TYR A 199 19.08 1.20 17.09
C TYR A 199 20.57 1.44 17.39
N ASP A 200 21.49 1.24 16.43
CA ASP A 200 22.95 1.37 16.65
C ASP A 200 23.39 2.73 17.19
N GLY A 201 22.70 3.81 16.82
CA GLY A 201 23.06 5.19 17.16
C GLY A 201 22.44 5.70 18.46
N GLY A 202 21.52 4.95 19.09
CA GLY A 202 20.81 5.42 20.28
C GLY A 202 19.41 4.84 20.46
N THR A 203 18.55 5.64 21.06
CA THR A 203 17.19 5.24 21.47
C THR A 203 16.16 6.25 20.97
N ILE A 204 15.04 5.73 20.50
CA ILE A 204 13.87 6.53 20.10
C ILE A 204 12.77 6.29 21.16
N THR A 205 12.41 7.33 21.90
CA THR A 205 11.26 7.30 22.81
C THR A 205 10.02 7.79 22.06
N ALA A 206 8.97 6.98 22.00
CA ALA A 206 7.74 7.36 21.31
C ALA A 206 6.50 6.96 22.11
N ARG A 207 5.45 7.80 22.08
CA ARG A 207 4.16 7.50 22.73
C ARG A 207 3.42 6.36 21.99
N ARG A 208 3.59 6.30 20.67
CA ARG A 208 2.99 5.28 19.79
C ARG A 208 4.01 4.84 18.77
N MET A 209 3.88 3.60 18.31
CA MET A 209 4.73 3.04 17.26
C MET A 209 3.87 2.38 16.20
N ILE A 210 4.21 2.61 14.94
CA ILE A 210 3.59 2.00 13.76
C ILE A 210 4.66 1.13 13.09
N ALA A 211 4.50 -0.19 13.16
CA ALA A 211 5.36 -1.13 12.42
C ALA A 211 4.81 -1.27 10.99
N ALA A 212 5.47 -0.66 10.03
CA ALA A 212 5.15 -0.71 8.60
C ALA A 212 6.17 -1.58 7.83
N THR A 213 6.82 -2.49 8.51
CA THR A 213 7.74 -3.49 7.95
C THR A 213 6.97 -4.62 7.29
N HIS A 214 7.44 -5.12 6.16
CA HIS A 214 6.75 -6.18 5.42
C HIS A 214 6.63 -7.48 6.23
N PHE A 215 7.67 -7.85 6.95
CA PHE A 215 7.67 -8.97 7.88
C PHE A 215 7.86 -8.48 9.32
N PRO A 216 7.26 -9.17 10.30
CA PRO A 216 7.59 -8.90 11.69
C PRO A 216 9.08 -9.19 11.89
N PHE A 217 9.80 -8.22 12.42
CA PHE A 217 11.20 -8.37 12.82
C PHE A 217 11.33 -8.62 14.33
N LEU A 218 10.20 -8.66 15.01
CA LEU A 218 10.05 -9.03 16.41
C LEU A 218 9.62 -10.50 16.48
N ASN A 219 10.47 -11.35 17.02
CA ASN A 219 10.16 -12.72 17.41
C ASN A 219 10.01 -12.80 18.92
#